data_7ee37ad395ad6638f3650d39708a7836
#
_entry.id   7ee37ad395ad6638f3650d39708a7836
#
_cell.length_a   1.000
_cell.length_b   1.000
_cell.length_c   1.000
_cell.angle_alpha   90.00
_cell.angle_beta   90.00
_cell.angle_gamma   90.00
#
_symmetry.space_group_name_H-M   'P 1'
#
loop_
_entity.id
_entity.type
_entity.pdbx_description
1 polymer ?
#
loop_
_entity_poly.entity_id
_entity_poly.type
_entity_poly.pdbx_seq_one_letter_code
_entity_poly.pdbx_strand_id
1 'polypeptide(L)'
;MKLLERLGRRDGTEKKEQAAIFAGRTNNAHEEGYQELKNGIHRRIVDDMTAEQQQVLNGRHTRQEVEAVITRYVQRVVEEDPFAVPRGERSRLVSDICDEILGLGPIEPFLKDDAVTEIMINGPKKIYVEKMGKIHLTQARFQDQAHLMAIIEKIVSPLGRHVDEASPIVDARLEDGSRVNIVIPPLSLSGPCVTIRKFSRIPLLIEDLIAYGTLSEQMASFLRACVKAKLNIMVSGGTGSGKTTTLNVLSSFIPSDERIVTIEDAAELRLEQPHVVTLESRPPNIEGKGAVTIRDLVKNALRMRPDRIIVGEVRSGEALDMLQAMNTGHDGSLTTAHANSPRDVLSRLETMVLMSGFDLPVTAIRSQISSALDLIIHQSRIQDGSRKITYITEVQQMEGNVIVLQDLFRYHQTGFDENGKSQGSFVYTGLQPQFLTKFKIHGVDAPKDLFGRVPEGDWEE
;
A
#
# COMPACT_ATOMS: atom_id res chain seq x y z
N MET A 1 -39.04 30.76 -35.06
CA MET A 1 -37.89 31.22 -34.29
C MET A 1 -37.16 30.12 -33.51
N LYS A 2 -37.63 28.89 -33.43
CA LYS A 2 -36.95 27.79 -32.65
C LYS A 2 -36.02 26.88 -33.46
N LEU A 3 -35.99 26.95 -34.79
CA LEU A 3 -35.17 26.07 -35.63
C LEU A 3 -33.77 26.62 -35.88
N LEU A 4 -33.61 27.95 -35.98
CA LEU A 4 -32.35 28.63 -36.19
C LEU A 4 -31.43 28.64 -34.93
N GLU A 5 -32.03 28.62 -33.73
CA GLU A 5 -31.27 28.47 -32.48
C GLU A 5 -30.69 27.06 -32.24
N ARG A 6 -31.30 26.05 -32.80
CA ARG A 6 -30.82 24.66 -32.73
C ARG A 6 -29.68 24.37 -33.70
N LEU A 7 -29.63 25.04 -34.83
CA LEU A 7 -28.56 24.91 -35.84
C LEU A 7 -27.27 25.68 -35.41
N GLY A 8 -27.43 26.80 -34.75
CA GLY A 8 -26.25 27.57 -34.24
C GLY A 8 -25.55 26.91 -33.04
N ARG A 9 -26.22 26.01 -32.28
CA ARG A 9 -25.59 25.26 -31.19
C ARG A 9 -24.86 24.01 -31.67
N ARG A 10 -25.22 23.41 -32.80
CA ARG A 10 -24.51 22.26 -33.39
C ARG A 10 -23.16 22.66 -33.99
N ASP A 11 -23.09 23.83 -34.62
CA ASP A 11 -21.84 24.31 -35.26
C ASP A 11 -20.73 24.69 -34.27
N GLY A 12 -21.10 25.09 -33.05
CA GLY A 12 -20.15 25.40 -31.97
C GLY A 12 -19.55 24.18 -31.26
N THR A 13 -20.29 23.07 -31.20
CA THR A 13 -19.82 21.80 -30.61
C THR A 13 -18.93 21.04 -31.58
N GLU A 14 -19.29 20.95 -32.86
CA GLU A 14 -18.47 20.32 -33.89
C GLU A 14 -17.14 21.04 -34.10
N LYS A 15 -17.12 22.39 -34.08
CA LYS A 15 -15.86 23.15 -34.13
C LYS A 15 -14.98 22.99 -32.91
N LYS A 16 -15.56 22.82 -31.71
CA LYS A 16 -14.79 22.53 -30.49
C LYS A 16 -14.26 21.10 -30.49
N GLU A 17 -15.03 20.13 -30.95
CA GLU A 17 -14.56 18.74 -31.09
C GLU A 17 -13.49 18.63 -32.20
N GLN A 18 -13.65 19.26 -33.34
CA GLN A 18 -12.63 19.30 -34.40
C GLN A 18 -11.37 20.03 -33.96
N ALA A 19 -11.48 21.14 -33.20
CA ALA A 19 -10.32 21.82 -32.61
C ALA A 19 -9.60 20.96 -31.55
N ALA A 20 -10.33 20.22 -30.74
CA ALA A 20 -9.77 19.28 -29.77
C ALA A 20 -9.09 18.08 -30.43
N ILE A 21 -9.65 17.56 -31.53
CA ILE A 21 -9.04 16.49 -32.35
C ILE A 21 -7.78 16.99 -33.07
N PHE A 22 -7.79 18.24 -33.57
CA PHE A 22 -6.63 18.84 -34.22
C PHE A 22 -5.53 19.16 -33.21
N ALA A 23 -5.85 19.71 -32.03
CA ALA A 23 -4.90 19.94 -30.93
C ALA A 23 -4.31 18.62 -30.39
N GLY A 24 -5.11 17.55 -30.31
CA GLY A 24 -4.63 16.22 -29.95
C GLY A 24 -3.69 15.60 -30.98
N ARG A 25 -3.92 15.83 -32.27
CA ARG A 25 -3.04 15.35 -33.35
C ARG A 25 -1.72 16.11 -33.42
N THR A 26 -1.72 17.42 -33.20
CA THR A 26 -0.49 18.23 -33.16
C THR A 26 0.36 17.92 -31.92
N ASN A 27 -0.26 17.67 -30.76
CA ASN A 27 0.45 17.23 -29.57
C ASN A 27 1.06 15.83 -29.74
N ASN A 28 0.35 14.88 -30.37
CA ASN A 28 0.91 13.54 -30.62
C ASN A 28 2.09 13.57 -31.57
N ALA A 29 2.04 14.34 -32.67
CA ALA A 29 3.14 14.45 -33.59
C ALA A 29 4.38 15.14 -32.98
N HIS A 30 4.17 16.11 -32.13
CA HIS A 30 5.23 16.79 -31.37
C HIS A 30 5.88 15.85 -30.34
N GLU A 31 5.09 15.07 -29.64
CA GLU A 31 5.59 14.10 -28.66
C GLU A 31 6.30 12.92 -29.33
N GLU A 32 5.85 12.46 -30.51
CA GLU A 32 6.53 11.44 -31.30
C GLU A 32 7.91 11.94 -31.79
N GLY A 33 8.01 13.15 -32.31
CA GLY A 33 9.28 13.77 -32.67
C GLY A 33 10.23 13.94 -31.48
N TYR A 34 9.70 14.33 -30.32
CA TYR A 34 10.49 14.40 -29.10
C TYR A 34 11.04 13.04 -28.66
N GLN A 35 10.25 11.97 -28.71
CA GLN A 35 10.69 10.63 -28.36
C GLN A 35 11.76 10.09 -29.33
N GLU A 36 11.63 10.35 -30.64
CA GLU A 36 12.66 10.00 -31.62
C GLU A 36 13.97 10.71 -31.34
N LEU A 37 13.92 12.01 -31.03
CA LEU A 37 15.08 12.80 -30.64
C LEU A 37 15.73 12.26 -29.35
N LYS A 38 14.94 12.03 -28.31
CA LYS A 38 15.44 11.46 -27.04
C LYS A 38 16.15 10.13 -27.29
N ASN A 39 15.55 9.25 -28.08
CA ASN A 39 16.12 7.94 -28.42
C ASN A 39 17.41 8.06 -29.23
N GLY A 40 17.47 8.99 -30.16
CA GLY A 40 18.67 9.29 -30.96
C GLY A 40 19.84 9.75 -30.11
N ILE A 41 19.57 10.67 -29.18
CA ILE A 41 20.59 11.19 -28.24
C ILE A 41 21.03 10.11 -27.26
N HIS A 42 20.08 9.33 -26.71
CA HIS A 42 20.40 8.22 -25.79
C HIS A 42 21.34 7.20 -26.45
N ARG A 43 21.07 6.77 -27.70
CA ARG A 43 21.97 5.87 -28.46
C ARG A 43 23.35 6.48 -28.64
N ARG A 44 23.45 7.74 -29.05
CA ARG A 44 24.75 8.42 -29.19
C ARG A 44 25.51 8.47 -27.86
N ILE A 45 24.85 8.72 -26.74
CA ILE A 45 25.48 8.71 -25.41
C ILE A 45 26.09 7.32 -25.15
N VAL A 46 25.33 6.24 -25.41
CA VAL A 46 25.81 4.87 -25.20
C VAL A 46 26.97 4.51 -26.13
N ASP A 47 26.91 4.93 -27.40
CA ASP A 47 27.91 4.60 -28.41
C ASP A 47 29.20 5.44 -28.27
N ASP A 48 29.09 6.71 -27.88
CA ASP A 48 30.21 7.65 -27.81
C ASP A 48 30.88 7.73 -26.42
N MET A 49 30.36 7.03 -25.44
CA MET A 49 30.98 6.98 -24.10
C MET A 49 32.34 6.34 -24.12
N THR A 50 33.36 7.09 -23.70
CA THR A 50 34.71 6.55 -23.55
C THR A 50 34.74 5.50 -22.42
N ALA A 51 35.75 4.59 -22.49
CA ALA A 51 35.95 3.55 -21.47
C ALA A 51 36.04 4.14 -20.04
N GLU A 52 36.58 5.35 -19.87
CA GLU A 52 36.64 6.06 -18.60
C GLU A 52 35.24 6.51 -18.11
N GLN A 53 34.40 6.99 -19.01
CA GLN A 53 33.02 7.40 -18.71
C GLN A 53 32.14 6.20 -18.40
N GLN A 54 32.32 5.08 -19.11
CA GLN A 54 31.68 3.80 -18.79
C GLN A 54 32.12 3.24 -17.43
N GLN A 55 33.39 3.44 -17.04
CA GLN A 55 33.85 3.11 -15.69
C GLN A 55 33.19 3.95 -14.62
N VAL A 56 32.90 5.24 -14.88
CA VAL A 56 32.15 6.11 -13.97
C VAL A 56 30.72 5.63 -13.81
N LEU A 57 30.07 5.11 -14.88
CA LEU A 57 28.71 4.55 -14.77
C LEU A 57 28.68 3.20 -14.06
N ASN A 58 29.72 2.39 -14.22
CA ASN A 58 29.82 1.04 -13.64
C ASN A 58 30.58 1.00 -12.30
N GLY A 59 31.16 2.12 -11.85
CA GLY A 59 31.97 2.22 -10.62
C GLY A 59 31.17 2.65 -9.39
N ARG A 60 31.85 2.71 -8.24
CA ARG A 60 31.28 3.21 -6.98
C ARG A 60 31.26 4.75 -6.93
N HIS A 61 30.55 5.37 -7.88
CA HIS A 61 30.37 6.82 -7.90
C HIS A 61 29.01 7.21 -7.34
N THR A 62 28.92 8.41 -6.78
CA THR A 62 27.65 8.93 -6.31
C THR A 62 26.73 9.26 -7.49
N ARG A 63 25.41 9.11 -7.31
CA ARG A 63 24.40 9.45 -8.32
C ARG A 63 24.63 10.87 -8.87
N GLN A 64 25.04 11.82 -8.02
CA GLN A 64 25.32 13.22 -8.40
C GLN A 64 26.50 13.34 -9.38
N GLU A 65 27.57 12.57 -9.21
CA GLU A 65 28.71 12.57 -10.12
C GLU A 65 28.34 12.05 -11.49
N VAL A 66 27.55 10.97 -11.52
CA VAL A 66 27.03 10.37 -12.76
C VAL A 66 26.07 11.33 -13.48
N GLU A 67 25.13 11.95 -12.75
CA GLU A 67 24.24 12.99 -13.30
C GLU A 67 25.01 14.17 -13.91
N ALA A 68 26.09 14.62 -13.28
CA ALA A 68 26.92 15.69 -13.81
C ALA A 68 27.67 15.32 -15.10
N VAL A 69 28.06 14.06 -15.26
CA VAL A 69 28.69 13.55 -16.50
C VAL A 69 27.67 13.51 -17.63
N ILE A 70 26.49 12.94 -17.36
CA ILE A 70 25.41 12.84 -18.33
C ILE A 70 24.93 14.23 -18.77
N THR A 71 24.74 15.15 -17.83
CA THR A 71 24.31 16.53 -18.12
C THR A 71 25.29 17.23 -19.06
N ARG A 72 26.60 17.14 -18.79
CA ARG A 72 27.64 17.71 -19.64
C ARG A 72 27.65 17.11 -21.04
N TYR A 73 27.44 15.80 -21.14
CA TYR A 73 27.39 15.13 -22.43
C TYR A 73 26.17 15.54 -23.25
N VAL A 74 24.98 15.56 -22.66
CA VAL A 74 23.75 16.01 -23.31
C VAL A 74 23.87 17.46 -23.75
N GLN A 75 24.45 18.33 -22.94
CA GLN A 75 24.72 19.73 -23.30
C GLN A 75 25.61 19.83 -24.52
N ARG A 76 26.68 19.04 -24.61
CA ARG A 76 27.59 18.99 -25.76
C ARG A 76 26.82 18.57 -27.02
N VAL A 77 26.06 17.48 -26.99
CA VAL A 77 25.29 17.01 -28.15
C VAL A 77 24.30 18.05 -28.64
N VAL A 78 23.66 18.78 -27.72
CA VAL A 78 22.73 19.87 -28.01
C VAL A 78 23.45 21.11 -28.57
N GLU A 79 24.69 21.35 -28.18
CA GLU A 79 25.52 22.47 -28.72
C GLU A 79 26.05 22.15 -30.14
N GLU A 80 26.37 20.89 -30.41
CA GLU A 80 26.81 20.44 -31.74
C GLU A 80 25.69 20.50 -32.81
N ASP A 81 24.43 20.30 -32.38
CA ASP A 81 23.25 20.43 -33.25
C ASP A 81 22.17 21.32 -32.57
N PRO A 82 22.33 22.67 -32.64
CA PRO A 82 21.43 23.61 -31.96
C PRO A 82 19.99 23.59 -32.45
N PHE A 83 19.73 23.07 -33.64
CA PHE A 83 18.38 23.00 -34.24
C PHE A 83 17.62 21.73 -33.84
N ALA A 84 18.30 20.72 -33.34
CA ALA A 84 17.67 19.45 -32.96
C ALA A 84 16.76 19.56 -31.74
N VAL A 85 17.04 20.50 -30.80
CA VAL A 85 16.28 20.62 -29.55
C VAL A 85 15.85 22.06 -29.27
N PRO A 86 14.55 22.37 -29.22
CA PRO A 86 14.04 23.66 -28.79
C PRO A 86 14.57 24.04 -27.40
N ARG A 87 14.95 25.32 -27.22
CA ARG A 87 15.53 25.76 -25.93
C ARG A 87 14.68 25.47 -24.71
N GLY A 88 13.35 25.50 -24.83
CA GLY A 88 12.41 25.19 -23.75
C GLY A 88 12.37 23.72 -23.34
N GLU A 89 12.81 22.79 -24.20
CA GLU A 89 12.75 21.35 -23.94
C GLU A 89 14.08 20.76 -23.48
N ARG A 90 15.16 21.52 -23.49
CA ARG A 90 16.51 21.03 -23.14
C ARG A 90 16.60 20.48 -21.73
N SER A 91 16.04 21.19 -20.76
CA SER A 91 16.06 20.74 -19.37
C SER A 91 15.23 19.46 -19.16
N ARG A 92 14.08 19.36 -19.85
CA ARG A 92 13.25 18.13 -19.85
C ARG A 92 14.03 16.97 -20.46
N LEU A 93 14.69 17.19 -21.60
CA LEU A 93 15.46 16.18 -22.30
C LEU A 93 16.63 15.64 -21.44
N VAL A 94 17.36 16.54 -20.76
CA VAL A 94 18.43 16.15 -19.84
C VAL A 94 17.88 15.28 -18.71
N SER A 95 16.78 15.70 -18.09
CA SER A 95 16.13 14.93 -17.03
C SER A 95 15.66 13.57 -17.52
N ASP A 96 14.98 13.52 -18.68
CA ASP A 96 14.44 12.27 -19.23
C ASP A 96 15.55 11.28 -19.63
N ILE A 97 16.69 11.77 -20.11
CA ILE A 97 17.85 10.90 -20.41
C ILE A 97 18.55 10.42 -19.14
N CYS A 98 18.67 11.28 -18.11
CA CYS A 98 19.16 10.84 -16.82
C CYS A 98 18.25 9.77 -16.20
N ASP A 99 16.93 9.93 -16.28
CA ASP A 99 15.96 8.95 -15.81
C ASP A 99 16.02 7.63 -16.63
N GLU A 100 16.39 7.68 -17.92
CA GLU A 100 16.60 6.50 -18.76
C GLU A 100 17.85 5.72 -18.36
N ILE A 101 18.96 6.42 -18.14
CA ILE A 101 20.27 5.79 -17.88
C ILE A 101 20.37 5.35 -16.41
N LEU A 102 20.03 6.23 -15.47
CA LEU A 102 20.21 6.00 -14.03
C LEU A 102 18.98 5.39 -13.36
N GLY A 103 17.80 5.78 -13.82
CA GLY A 103 16.53 5.39 -13.24
C GLY A 103 15.87 4.21 -13.96
N LEU A 104 14.55 4.15 -13.88
CA LEU A 104 13.70 3.14 -14.52
C LEU A 104 13.01 3.67 -15.78
N GLY A 105 13.67 4.57 -16.51
CA GLY A 105 13.18 5.10 -17.77
C GLY A 105 11.88 5.91 -17.65
N PRO A 106 10.90 5.70 -18.55
CA PRO A 106 9.69 6.52 -18.64
C PRO A 106 8.78 6.47 -17.39
N ILE A 107 9.03 5.55 -16.45
CA ILE A 107 8.26 5.45 -15.20
C ILE A 107 8.88 6.21 -14.04
N GLU A 108 10.11 6.68 -14.17
CA GLU A 108 10.83 7.38 -13.12
C GLU A 108 10.10 8.65 -12.60
N PRO A 109 9.48 9.49 -13.46
CA PRO A 109 8.70 10.62 -12.97
C PRO A 109 7.52 10.23 -12.08
N PHE A 110 6.89 9.07 -12.35
CA PHE A 110 5.78 8.57 -11.53
C PHE A 110 6.27 7.96 -10.21
N LEU A 111 7.46 7.39 -10.19
CA LEU A 111 8.09 6.94 -8.96
C LEU A 111 8.45 8.10 -8.03
N LYS A 112 8.79 9.26 -8.58
CA LYS A 112 9.10 10.49 -7.83
C LYS A 112 7.86 11.27 -7.40
N ASP A 113 6.70 11.08 -8.05
CA ASP A 113 5.45 11.79 -7.75
C ASP A 113 4.72 11.13 -6.57
N ASP A 114 4.72 11.77 -5.40
CA ASP A 114 4.09 11.23 -4.17
C ASP A 114 2.55 11.09 -4.28
N ALA A 115 1.91 11.74 -5.27
CA ALA A 115 0.48 11.58 -5.52
C ALA A 115 0.15 10.26 -6.24
N VAL A 116 1.15 9.60 -6.85
CA VAL A 116 1.00 8.30 -7.50
C VAL A 116 1.15 7.20 -6.46
N THR A 117 0.16 6.32 -6.36
CA THR A 117 0.15 5.17 -5.44
C THR A 117 0.52 3.86 -6.13
N GLU A 118 0.08 3.68 -7.38
CA GLU A 118 0.39 2.48 -8.18
C GLU A 118 0.76 2.86 -9.61
N ILE A 119 1.67 2.08 -10.23
CA ILE A 119 2.06 2.18 -11.63
C ILE A 119 1.81 0.81 -12.26
N MET A 120 1.04 0.76 -13.33
CA MET A 120 0.67 -0.47 -14.02
C MET A 120 1.08 -0.39 -15.49
N ILE A 121 2.01 -1.25 -15.89
CA ILE A 121 2.57 -1.34 -17.23
C ILE A 121 1.97 -2.56 -17.90
N ASN A 122 1.20 -2.37 -18.95
CA ASN A 122 0.57 -3.43 -19.75
C ASN A 122 1.20 -3.46 -21.14
N GLY A 123 2.38 -4.07 -21.24
CA GLY A 123 3.23 -4.00 -22.41
C GLY A 123 3.87 -2.60 -22.60
N PRO A 124 4.70 -2.41 -23.63
CA PRO A 124 5.54 -1.20 -23.75
C PRO A 124 4.75 0.09 -23.98
N LYS A 125 3.53 0.02 -24.49
CA LYS A 125 2.76 1.19 -24.96
C LYS A 125 1.71 1.69 -23.99
N LYS A 126 1.39 0.96 -22.92
CA LYS A 126 0.29 1.31 -22.01
C LYS A 126 0.77 1.35 -20.57
N ILE A 127 0.93 2.54 -20.04
CA ILE A 127 1.31 2.80 -18.66
C ILE A 127 0.15 3.53 -17.98
N TYR A 128 -0.40 2.90 -16.95
CA TYR A 128 -1.44 3.49 -16.11
C TYR A 128 -0.85 3.85 -14.75
N VAL A 129 -1.40 4.89 -14.14
CA VAL A 129 -1.06 5.29 -12.78
C VAL A 129 -2.33 5.45 -11.95
N GLU A 130 -2.28 5.07 -10.69
CA GLU A 130 -3.34 5.39 -9.73
C GLU A 130 -2.97 6.69 -9.00
N LYS A 131 -3.89 7.68 -9.04
CA LYS A 131 -3.83 8.92 -8.26
C LYS A 131 -5.16 9.14 -7.56
N MET A 132 -5.11 9.44 -6.26
CA MET A 132 -6.33 9.67 -5.44
C MET A 132 -7.37 8.54 -5.60
N GLY A 133 -6.91 7.28 -5.74
CA GLY A 133 -7.78 6.13 -5.91
C GLY A 133 -8.43 5.99 -7.29
N LYS A 134 -8.03 6.76 -8.30
CA LYS A 134 -8.50 6.65 -9.68
C LYS A 134 -7.35 6.29 -10.62
N ILE A 135 -7.65 5.39 -11.57
CA ILE A 135 -6.68 4.93 -12.56
C ILE A 135 -6.73 5.84 -13.79
N HIS A 136 -5.57 6.31 -14.22
CA HIS A 136 -5.39 7.17 -15.38
C HIS A 136 -4.38 6.56 -16.36
N LEU A 137 -4.72 6.56 -17.65
CA LEU A 137 -3.75 6.24 -18.70
C LEU A 137 -2.80 7.43 -18.88
N THR A 138 -1.49 7.16 -18.88
CA THR A 138 -0.46 8.17 -19.11
C THR A 138 -0.08 8.27 -20.59
N GLN A 139 0.68 9.30 -20.94
CA GLN A 139 1.30 9.43 -22.28
C GLN A 139 2.68 8.76 -22.35
N ALA A 140 3.26 8.40 -21.20
CA ALA A 140 4.56 7.74 -21.14
C ALA A 140 4.49 6.34 -21.77
N ARG A 141 5.56 5.94 -22.44
CA ARG A 141 5.68 4.65 -23.09
C ARG A 141 7.14 4.21 -23.17
N PHE A 142 7.38 2.92 -23.13
CA PHE A 142 8.66 2.34 -23.51
C PHE A 142 8.80 2.33 -25.03
N GLN A 143 10.02 2.31 -25.53
CA GLN A 143 10.29 2.27 -26.98
C GLN A 143 9.67 1.02 -27.61
N ASP A 144 10.02 -0.12 -27.06
CA ASP A 144 9.59 -1.44 -27.50
C ASP A 144 9.61 -2.45 -26.34
N GLN A 145 9.36 -3.70 -26.65
CA GLN A 145 9.38 -4.77 -25.67
C GLN A 145 10.79 -5.05 -25.12
N ALA A 146 11.82 -4.89 -25.93
CA ALA A 146 13.21 -5.11 -25.53
C ALA A 146 13.64 -4.06 -24.48
N HIS A 147 13.24 -2.81 -24.67
CA HIS A 147 13.47 -1.73 -23.70
C HIS A 147 12.76 -2.02 -22.36
N LEU A 148 11.49 -2.45 -22.39
CA LEU A 148 10.77 -2.84 -21.18
C LEU A 148 11.44 -4.02 -20.46
N MET A 149 11.91 -5.03 -21.20
CA MET A 149 12.64 -6.17 -20.63
C MET A 149 13.98 -5.73 -19.99
N ALA A 150 14.70 -4.79 -20.60
CA ALA A 150 15.93 -4.24 -20.00
C ALA A 150 15.67 -3.54 -18.68
N ILE A 151 14.57 -2.79 -18.56
CA ILE A 151 14.15 -2.18 -17.29
C ILE A 151 13.72 -3.25 -16.26
N ILE A 152 13.00 -4.27 -16.69
CA ILE A 152 12.65 -5.42 -15.84
C ILE A 152 13.93 -6.08 -15.29
N GLU A 153 14.90 -6.37 -16.14
CA GLU A 153 16.18 -6.96 -15.71
C GLU A 153 16.92 -6.05 -14.73
N LYS A 154 16.90 -4.74 -14.95
CA LYS A 154 17.47 -3.74 -14.03
C LYS A 154 16.81 -3.76 -12.65
N ILE A 155 15.53 -4.10 -12.57
CA ILE A 155 14.79 -4.23 -11.30
C ILE A 155 15.15 -5.54 -10.58
N VAL A 156 15.27 -6.67 -11.30
CA VAL A 156 15.39 -7.99 -10.67
C VAL A 156 16.83 -8.43 -10.41
N SER A 157 17.77 -8.02 -11.26
CA SER A 157 19.20 -8.38 -11.17
C SER A 157 19.85 -8.06 -9.81
N PRO A 158 19.65 -6.87 -9.21
CA PRO A 158 20.25 -6.54 -7.91
C PRO A 158 19.77 -7.46 -6.79
N LEU A 159 18.61 -8.10 -6.96
CA LEU A 159 18.01 -9.03 -6.00
C LEU A 159 18.50 -10.47 -6.20
N GLY A 160 19.39 -10.72 -7.18
CA GLY A 160 19.82 -12.06 -7.56
C GLY A 160 18.68 -12.90 -8.12
N ARG A 161 17.69 -12.28 -8.75
CA ARG A 161 16.53 -12.93 -9.37
C ARG A 161 16.59 -12.78 -10.88
N HIS A 162 16.00 -13.73 -11.59
CA HIS A 162 15.84 -13.70 -13.04
C HIS A 162 14.36 -13.90 -13.38
N VAL A 163 13.96 -13.35 -14.51
CA VAL A 163 12.64 -13.58 -15.10
C VAL A 163 12.84 -14.01 -16.56
N ASP A 164 12.40 -15.21 -16.87
CA ASP A 164 12.52 -15.84 -18.18
C ASP A 164 11.30 -16.72 -18.48
N GLU A 165 11.27 -17.39 -19.61
CA GLU A 165 10.18 -18.29 -20.01
C GLU A 165 9.99 -19.47 -19.04
N ALA A 166 11.03 -19.89 -18.33
CA ALA A 166 10.96 -20.97 -17.34
C ALA A 166 10.41 -20.46 -15.99
N SER A 167 10.67 -19.20 -15.66
CA SER A 167 10.20 -18.52 -14.45
C SER A 167 9.56 -17.18 -14.80
N PRO A 168 8.36 -17.18 -15.43
CA PRO A 168 7.78 -15.99 -16.03
C PRO A 168 7.07 -15.05 -15.05
N ILE A 169 7.08 -15.35 -13.76
CA ILE A 169 6.51 -14.53 -12.68
C ILE A 169 7.58 -14.26 -11.64
N VAL A 170 7.76 -12.97 -11.32
CA VAL A 170 8.70 -12.55 -10.27
C VAL A 170 8.08 -11.42 -9.45
N ASP A 171 8.15 -11.57 -8.13
CA ASP A 171 7.95 -10.47 -7.19
C ASP A 171 9.31 -9.87 -6.82
N ALA A 172 9.42 -8.57 -6.88
CA ALA A 172 10.63 -7.81 -6.59
C ALA A 172 10.32 -6.63 -5.67
N ARG A 173 11.36 -5.92 -5.27
CA ARG A 173 11.26 -4.71 -4.46
C ARG A 173 12.27 -3.69 -4.96
N LEU A 174 11.85 -2.45 -5.10
CA LEU A 174 12.74 -1.34 -5.39
C LEU A 174 13.50 -0.90 -4.11
N GLU A 175 14.57 -0.14 -4.29
CA GLU A 175 15.37 0.39 -3.16
C GLU A 175 14.56 1.26 -2.20
N ASP A 176 13.52 1.95 -2.70
CA ASP A 176 12.62 2.77 -1.89
C ASP A 176 11.59 1.95 -1.09
N GLY A 177 11.59 0.62 -1.26
CA GLY A 177 10.66 -0.30 -0.63
C GLY A 177 9.41 -0.61 -1.45
N SER A 178 9.20 0.02 -2.60
CA SER A 178 8.04 -0.23 -3.48
C SER A 178 8.02 -1.68 -3.97
N ARG A 179 6.86 -2.32 -3.92
CA ARG A 179 6.66 -3.70 -4.39
C ARG A 179 6.47 -3.74 -5.88
N VAL A 180 7.09 -4.69 -6.54
CA VAL A 180 7.00 -4.89 -7.99
C VAL A 180 6.57 -6.32 -8.27
N ASN A 181 5.46 -6.50 -8.96
CA ASN A 181 5.06 -7.78 -9.53
C ASN A 181 5.29 -7.74 -11.04
N ILE A 182 5.95 -8.76 -11.57
CA ILE A 182 6.32 -8.88 -12.97
C ILE A 182 5.76 -10.19 -13.53
N VAL A 183 5.11 -10.11 -14.67
CA VAL A 183 4.63 -11.28 -15.43
C VAL A 183 5.02 -11.08 -16.88
N ILE A 184 5.75 -12.06 -17.46
CA ILE A 184 6.19 -12.00 -18.86
C ILE A 184 5.52 -13.10 -19.73
N PRO A 185 5.62 -13.02 -21.07
CA PRO A 185 5.26 -14.16 -21.92
C PRO A 185 6.00 -15.45 -21.52
N PRO A 186 5.39 -16.63 -21.65
CA PRO A 186 4.13 -16.89 -22.37
C PRO A 186 2.86 -16.64 -21.54
N LEU A 187 2.95 -16.32 -20.25
CA LEU A 187 1.76 -16.12 -19.41
C LEU A 187 1.04 -14.82 -19.72
N SER A 188 1.77 -13.74 -19.92
CA SER A 188 1.19 -12.45 -20.34
C SER A 188 1.11 -12.36 -21.86
N LEU A 189 -0.09 -12.50 -22.41
CA LEU A 189 -0.33 -12.54 -23.87
C LEU A 189 -0.14 -11.17 -24.55
N SER A 190 -0.21 -10.08 -23.80
CA SER A 190 -0.07 -8.71 -24.32
C SER A 190 1.36 -8.16 -24.23
N GLY A 191 2.35 -9.01 -23.91
CA GLY A 191 3.72 -8.62 -23.63
C GLY A 191 3.99 -8.52 -22.11
N PRO A 192 5.19 -8.12 -21.69
CA PRO A 192 5.52 -8.02 -20.28
C PRO A 192 4.59 -7.07 -19.54
N CYS A 193 4.10 -7.50 -18.38
CA CYS A 193 3.28 -6.71 -17.47
C CYS A 193 4.05 -6.46 -16.17
N VAL A 194 4.05 -5.21 -15.71
CA VAL A 194 4.70 -4.83 -14.45
C VAL A 194 3.72 -4.00 -13.63
N THR A 195 3.51 -4.38 -12.39
CA THR A 195 2.72 -3.60 -11.44
C THR A 195 3.62 -3.17 -10.28
N ILE A 196 3.73 -1.87 -10.07
CA ILE A 196 4.52 -1.28 -8.99
C ILE A 196 3.56 -0.62 -8.02
N ARG A 197 3.53 -1.13 -6.80
CA ARG A 197 2.82 -0.51 -5.69
C ARG A 197 3.82 0.31 -4.88
N LYS A 198 3.69 1.62 -4.96
CA LYS A 198 4.63 2.53 -4.31
C LYS A 198 4.52 2.44 -2.79
N PHE A 199 5.67 2.51 -2.18
CA PHE A 199 5.79 2.61 -0.74
C PHE A 199 5.64 4.08 -0.32
N SER A 200 4.64 4.38 0.51
CA SER A 200 4.45 5.77 0.99
C SER A 200 5.66 6.23 1.80
N ARG A 201 6.27 7.34 1.40
CA ARG A 201 7.43 7.91 2.11
C ARG A 201 7.04 8.56 3.44
N ILE A 202 5.84 9.09 3.51
CA ILE A 202 5.32 9.78 4.70
C ILE A 202 4.20 8.91 5.28
N PRO A 203 4.37 8.34 6.49
CA PRO A 203 3.29 7.63 7.14
C PRO A 203 2.16 8.61 7.47
N LEU A 204 0.92 8.18 7.25
CA LEU A 204 -0.24 8.96 7.68
C LEU A 204 -0.35 8.92 9.21
N LEU A 205 -0.73 10.05 9.78
CA LEU A 205 -1.01 10.20 11.20
C LEU A 205 -2.52 10.07 11.47
N ILE A 206 -2.89 10.01 12.73
CA ILE A 206 -4.32 9.92 13.11
C ILE A 206 -5.09 11.16 12.71
N GLU A 207 -4.44 12.32 12.76
CA GLU A 207 -4.98 13.62 12.36
C GLU A 207 -5.35 13.63 10.86
N ASP A 208 -4.56 12.97 10.02
CA ASP A 208 -4.86 12.82 8.59
C ASP A 208 -6.09 11.94 8.38
N LEU A 209 -6.22 10.84 9.12
CA LEU A 209 -7.39 9.97 9.03
C LEU A 209 -8.68 10.68 9.48
N ILE A 210 -8.58 11.55 10.50
CA ILE A 210 -9.69 12.40 10.94
C ILE A 210 -10.02 13.42 9.84
N ALA A 211 -9.02 14.11 9.30
CA ALA A 211 -9.20 15.12 8.24
C ALA A 211 -9.81 14.53 6.97
N TYR A 212 -9.44 13.29 6.60
CA TYR A 212 -10.08 12.55 5.49
C TYR A 212 -11.47 12.03 5.86
N GLY A 213 -11.90 12.18 7.11
CA GLY A 213 -13.17 11.65 7.60
C GLY A 213 -13.22 10.11 7.57
N THR A 214 -12.09 9.46 7.72
CA THR A 214 -12.00 7.99 7.84
C THR A 214 -12.56 7.52 9.19
N LEU A 215 -12.38 8.31 10.24
CA LEU A 215 -12.91 8.11 11.59
C LEU A 215 -13.15 9.48 12.27
N SER A 216 -13.88 9.48 13.38
CA SER A 216 -14.10 10.69 14.20
C SER A 216 -13.00 10.85 15.27
N GLU A 217 -12.87 12.07 15.81
CA GLU A 217 -11.99 12.35 16.97
C GLU A 217 -12.30 11.47 18.17
N GLN A 218 -13.60 11.23 18.41
CA GLN A 218 -14.08 10.36 19.48
C GLN A 218 -13.61 8.92 19.31
N MET A 219 -13.70 8.37 18.08
CA MET A 219 -13.16 7.05 17.74
C MET A 219 -11.63 7.01 17.88
N ALA A 220 -10.93 8.07 17.46
CA ALA A 220 -9.48 8.17 17.60
C ALA A 220 -9.02 8.12 19.06
N SER A 221 -9.70 8.89 19.93
CA SER A 221 -9.45 8.89 21.38
C SER A 221 -9.68 7.50 22.00
N PHE A 222 -10.78 6.86 21.63
CA PHE A 222 -11.10 5.50 22.07
C PHE A 222 -10.05 4.48 21.62
N LEU A 223 -9.68 4.46 20.35
CA LEU A 223 -8.70 3.52 19.82
C LEU A 223 -7.31 3.72 20.42
N ARG A 224 -6.91 4.97 20.68
CA ARG A 224 -5.67 5.29 21.41
C ARG A 224 -5.67 4.68 22.82
N ALA A 225 -6.78 4.77 23.52
CA ALA A 225 -6.93 4.16 24.84
C ALA A 225 -6.89 2.61 24.75
N CYS A 226 -7.55 2.00 23.75
CA CYS A 226 -7.53 0.56 23.52
C CYS A 226 -6.11 0.03 23.30
N VAL A 227 -5.31 0.71 22.45
CA VAL A 227 -3.91 0.29 22.19
C VAL A 227 -3.06 0.40 23.45
N LYS A 228 -3.18 1.50 24.21
CA LYS A 228 -2.47 1.69 25.49
C LYS A 228 -2.87 0.66 26.55
N ALA A 229 -4.13 0.27 26.58
CA ALA A 229 -4.65 -0.77 27.46
C ALA A 229 -4.34 -2.21 27.00
N LYS A 230 -3.46 -2.37 26.05
CA LYS A 230 -3.01 -3.67 25.53
C LYS A 230 -4.14 -4.58 25.01
N LEU A 231 -5.15 -4.00 24.35
CA LEU A 231 -6.14 -4.80 23.67
C LEU A 231 -5.56 -5.47 22.41
N ASN A 232 -5.92 -6.71 22.18
CA ASN A 232 -5.63 -7.42 20.95
C ASN A 232 -6.61 -6.99 19.85
N ILE A 233 -6.09 -6.36 18.80
CA ILE A 233 -6.92 -5.69 17.80
C ILE A 233 -6.68 -6.30 16.42
N MET A 234 -7.78 -6.56 15.70
CA MET A 234 -7.75 -6.96 14.30
C MET A 234 -8.38 -5.89 13.42
N VAL A 235 -7.63 -5.37 12.44
CA VAL A 235 -8.14 -4.46 11.41
C VAL A 235 -8.57 -5.28 10.20
N SER A 236 -9.82 -5.18 9.80
CA SER A 236 -10.38 -5.94 8.68
C SER A 236 -10.94 -5.03 7.58
N GLY A 237 -11.11 -5.59 6.41
CA GLY A 237 -11.70 -4.89 5.26
C GLY A 237 -11.25 -5.45 3.92
N GLY A 238 -11.83 -4.95 2.84
CA GLY A 238 -11.50 -5.33 1.47
C GLY A 238 -10.10 -4.87 1.02
N THR A 239 -9.73 -5.22 -0.22
CA THR A 239 -8.50 -4.73 -0.85
C THR A 239 -8.59 -3.21 -1.06
N GLY A 240 -7.50 -2.49 -0.76
CA GLY A 240 -7.44 -1.04 -0.92
C GLY A 240 -8.29 -0.24 0.07
N SER A 241 -8.88 -0.88 1.11
CA SER A 241 -9.63 -0.17 2.16
C SER A 241 -8.73 0.63 3.11
N GLY A 242 -7.42 0.37 3.16
CA GLY A 242 -6.46 1.09 4.01
C GLY A 242 -6.13 0.39 5.33
N LYS A 243 -6.32 -0.94 5.42
CA LYS A 243 -6.05 -1.73 6.63
C LYS A 243 -4.63 -1.53 7.19
N THR A 244 -3.61 -1.68 6.33
CA THR A 244 -2.20 -1.51 6.72
C THR A 244 -1.92 -0.09 7.20
N THR A 245 -2.53 0.92 6.57
CA THR A 245 -2.42 2.31 7.01
C THR A 245 -3.03 2.49 8.41
N THR A 246 -4.23 1.96 8.64
CA THR A 246 -4.89 2.02 9.94
C THR A 246 -4.09 1.24 10.99
N LEU A 247 -3.57 0.05 10.65
CA LEU A 247 -2.68 -0.72 11.52
C LEU A 247 -1.44 0.10 11.91
N ASN A 248 -0.80 0.76 10.93
CA ASN A 248 0.38 1.60 11.18
C ASN A 248 0.04 2.76 12.13
N VAL A 249 -1.07 3.46 11.89
CA VAL A 249 -1.55 4.56 12.77
C VAL A 249 -1.86 4.05 14.17
N LEU A 250 -2.52 2.91 14.33
CA LEU A 250 -2.79 2.32 15.65
C LEU A 250 -1.48 1.94 16.36
N SER A 251 -0.54 1.37 15.61
CA SER A 251 0.77 0.98 16.14
C SER A 251 1.58 2.17 16.67
N SER A 252 1.37 3.39 16.13
CA SER A 252 2.02 4.60 16.63
C SER A 252 1.56 5.00 18.05
N PHE A 253 0.44 4.46 18.53
CA PHE A 253 -0.05 4.70 19.89
C PHE A 253 0.61 3.81 20.95
N ILE A 254 1.40 2.82 20.54
CA ILE A 254 2.15 1.96 21.45
C ILE A 254 3.21 2.81 22.17
N PRO A 255 3.31 2.71 23.50
CA PRO A 255 4.32 3.43 24.27
C PRO A 255 5.77 3.19 23.78
N SER A 256 6.62 4.20 23.90
CA SER A 256 8.00 4.18 23.39
C SER A 256 8.95 3.27 24.18
N ASP A 257 8.57 2.85 25.36
CA ASP A 257 9.32 1.95 26.25
C ASP A 257 9.04 0.46 25.98
N GLU A 258 8.07 0.16 25.10
CA GLU A 258 7.73 -1.21 24.74
C GLU A 258 8.56 -1.72 23.54
N ARG A 259 8.95 -3.02 23.61
CA ARG A 259 9.63 -3.72 22.51
C ARG A 259 8.61 -4.26 21.53
N ILE A 260 8.67 -3.81 20.28
CA ILE A 260 7.75 -4.18 19.21
C ILE A 260 8.47 -5.12 18.22
N VAL A 261 7.83 -6.23 17.87
CA VAL A 261 8.25 -7.09 16.76
C VAL A 261 7.19 -7.03 15.67
N THR A 262 7.54 -6.53 14.49
CA THR A 262 6.66 -6.54 13.31
C THR A 262 7.00 -7.71 12.40
N ILE A 263 5.98 -8.34 11.83
CA ILE A 263 6.10 -9.52 10.97
C ILE A 263 5.23 -9.31 9.74
N GLU A 264 5.81 -9.29 8.56
CA GLU A 264 5.12 -8.97 7.32
C GLU A 264 5.63 -9.82 6.15
N ASP A 265 4.82 -10.01 5.12
CA ASP A 265 5.28 -10.60 3.85
C ASP A 265 6.25 -9.68 3.10
N ALA A 266 5.97 -8.39 3.15
CA ALA A 266 6.88 -7.33 2.77
C ALA A 266 6.64 -6.16 3.72
N ALA A 267 7.70 -5.65 4.33
CA ALA A 267 7.61 -4.63 5.36
C ALA A 267 7.01 -3.33 4.81
N GLU A 268 5.80 -3.01 5.23
CA GLU A 268 5.07 -1.78 4.94
C GLU A 268 4.91 -0.90 6.17
N LEU A 269 4.99 -1.48 7.37
CA LEU A 269 4.83 -0.75 8.61
C LEU A 269 6.06 0.11 8.89
N ARG A 270 5.81 1.35 9.28
CA ARG A 270 6.83 2.31 9.72
C ARG A 270 6.49 2.80 11.11
N LEU A 271 7.19 2.28 12.08
CA LEU A 271 7.03 2.63 13.48
C LEU A 271 8.23 3.47 13.92
N GLU A 272 7.96 4.57 14.61
CA GLU A 272 8.98 5.52 15.06
C GLU A 272 9.48 5.23 16.48
N GLN A 273 8.92 4.22 17.16
CA GLN A 273 9.38 3.83 18.48
C GLN A 273 10.85 3.35 18.42
N PRO A 274 11.63 3.62 19.47
CA PRO A 274 13.07 3.34 19.45
C PRO A 274 13.40 1.84 19.45
N HIS A 275 12.47 0.98 19.89
CA HIS A 275 12.71 -0.44 20.06
C HIS A 275 11.81 -1.31 19.18
N VAL A 276 11.98 -1.17 17.85
CA VAL A 276 11.25 -1.96 16.85
C VAL A 276 12.19 -2.96 16.17
N VAL A 277 11.76 -4.21 16.05
CA VAL A 277 12.41 -5.24 15.26
C VAL A 277 11.47 -5.63 14.12
N THR A 278 11.89 -5.35 12.89
CA THR A 278 11.12 -5.67 11.69
C THR A 278 11.58 -6.99 11.11
N LEU A 279 10.66 -7.93 10.94
CA LEU A 279 10.87 -9.23 10.31
C LEU A 279 10.05 -9.33 9.04
N GLU A 280 10.68 -9.81 7.98
CA GLU A 280 10.04 -10.04 6.68
C GLU A 280 10.14 -11.50 6.28
N SER A 281 9.05 -12.06 5.75
CA SER A 281 9.03 -13.42 5.22
C SER A 281 9.94 -13.55 4.00
N ARG A 282 10.40 -14.74 3.74
CA ARG A 282 11.24 -15.02 2.58
C ARG A 282 10.63 -16.17 1.79
N PRO A 283 10.26 -15.95 0.51
CA PRO A 283 9.86 -17.05 -0.37
C PRO A 283 11.02 -18.02 -0.62
N PRO A 284 10.73 -19.25 -1.06
CA PRO A 284 11.77 -20.20 -1.42
C PRO A 284 12.64 -19.66 -2.56
N ASN A 285 13.90 -20.10 -2.59
CA ASN A 285 14.80 -19.83 -3.70
C ASN A 285 14.41 -20.65 -4.95
N ILE A 286 15.15 -20.50 -6.04
CA ILE A 286 14.94 -21.21 -7.31
C ILE A 286 14.93 -22.74 -7.13
N GLU A 287 15.66 -23.27 -6.14
CA GLU A 287 15.67 -24.70 -5.79
C GLU A 287 14.49 -25.12 -4.89
N GLY A 288 13.56 -24.23 -4.56
CA GLY A 288 12.46 -24.51 -3.64
C GLY A 288 12.87 -24.54 -2.17
N LYS A 289 14.09 -24.07 -1.82
CA LYS A 289 14.64 -24.13 -0.45
C LYS A 289 14.74 -22.75 0.20
N GLY A 290 14.89 -22.74 1.53
CA GLY A 290 15.18 -21.54 2.30
C GLY A 290 13.99 -20.60 2.50
N ALA A 291 12.77 -21.06 2.29
CA ALA A 291 11.56 -20.33 2.66
C ALA A 291 11.53 -20.07 4.17
N VAL A 292 11.14 -18.86 4.55
CA VAL A 292 10.81 -18.48 5.93
C VAL A 292 9.43 -17.84 5.90
N THR A 293 8.46 -18.51 6.46
CA THR A 293 7.06 -18.11 6.42
C THR A 293 6.73 -17.13 7.55
N ILE A 294 5.62 -16.38 7.44
CA ILE A 294 5.08 -15.59 8.56
C ILE A 294 4.91 -16.47 9.81
N ARG A 295 4.44 -17.69 9.63
CA ARG A 295 4.27 -18.67 10.72
C ARG A 295 5.57 -18.95 11.47
N ASP A 296 6.68 -19.16 10.75
CA ASP A 296 8.00 -19.38 11.34
C ASP A 296 8.47 -18.15 12.12
N LEU A 297 8.21 -16.96 11.57
CA LEU A 297 8.57 -15.69 12.20
C LEU A 297 7.74 -15.43 13.47
N VAL A 298 6.44 -15.70 13.47
CA VAL A 298 5.59 -15.58 14.68
C VAL A 298 6.11 -16.52 15.79
N LYS A 299 6.38 -17.78 15.47
CA LYS A 299 6.96 -18.72 16.44
C LYS A 299 8.31 -18.27 16.98
N ASN A 300 9.14 -17.66 16.14
CA ASN A 300 10.43 -17.14 16.57
C ASN A 300 10.27 -15.89 17.43
N ALA A 301 9.33 -14.99 17.08
CA ALA A 301 9.07 -13.74 17.81
C ALA A 301 8.75 -13.99 19.29
N LEU A 302 8.03 -15.06 19.62
CA LEU A 302 7.72 -15.46 21.01
C LEU A 302 8.97 -15.70 21.89
N ARG A 303 10.14 -15.95 21.26
CA ARG A 303 11.44 -16.13 21.95
C ARG A 303 12.28 -14.86 21.97
N MET A 304 11.79 -13.78 21.33
CA MET A 304 12.51 -12.50 21.21
C MET A 304 12.15 -11.50 22.33
N ARG A 305 11.36 -11.91 23.32
CA ARG A 305 10.87 -11.08 24.42
C ARG A 305 10.15 -9.82 23.93
N PRO A 306 9.16 -9.95 23.05
CA PRO A 306 8.38 -8.81 22.60
C PRO A 306 7.38 -8.38 23.68
N ASP A 307 7.13 -7.07 23.81
CA ASP A 307 5.98 -6.54 24.53
C ASP A 307 4.75 -6.48 23.61
N ARG A 308 4.98 -6.34 22.29
CA ARG A 308 3.95 -6.34 21.24
C ARG A 308 4.41 -7.13 20.02
N ILE A 309 3.49 -7.90 19.45
CA ILE A 309 3.68 -8.55 18.16
C ILE A 309 2.68 -7.95 17.17
N ILE A 310 3.17 -7.42 16.06
CA ILE A 310 2.34 -6.85 15.01
C ILE A 310 2.51 -7.69 13.76
N VAL A 311 1.45 -8.39 13.36
CA VAL A 311 1.44 -9.16 12.10
C VAL A 311 0.75 -8.33 11.03
N GLY A 312 1.47 -7.98 9.97
CA GLY A 312 0.93 -7.12 8.91
C GLY A 312 -0.38 -7.63 8.33
N GLU A 313 -0.44 -8.94 8.04
CA GLU A 313 -1.68 -9.59 7.60
C GLU A 313 -1.64 -11.09 7.88
N VAL A 314 -2.77 -11.65 8.29
CA VAL A 314 -2.98 -13.09 8.38
C VAL A 314 -3.86 -13.58 7.22
N ARG A 315 -3.42 -14.67 6.56
CA ARG A 315 -4.07 -15.21 5.34
C ARG A 315 -4.27 -16.72 5.38
N SER A 316 -3.53 -17.43 6.25
CA SER A 316 -3.47 -18.88 6.30
C SER A 316 -3.22 -19.39 7.72
N GLY A 317 -2.54 -20.52 7.86
CA GLY A 317 -2.32 -21.21 9.12
C GLY A 317 -1.55 -20.45 10.20
N GLU A 318 -0.86 -19.35 9.86
CA GLU A 318 -0.23 -18.44 10.82
C GLU A 318 -1.23 -17.78 11.77
N ALA A 319 -2.51 -17.73 11.39
CA ALA A 319 -3.58 -17.22 12.25
C ALA A 319 -3.65 -17.96 13.59
N LEU A 320 -3.42 -19.28 13.60
CA LEU A 320 -3.40 -20.06 14.84
C LEU A 320 -2.25 -19.64 15.75
N ASP A 321 -1.04 -19.50 15.21
CA ASP A 321 0.14 -19.14 16.00
C ASP A 321 0.02 -17.71 16.55
N MET A 322 -0.62 -16.80 15.79
CA MET A 322 -0.95 -15.45 16.25
C MET A 322 -1.97 -15.46 17.39
N LEU A 323 -3.08 -16.23 17.27
CA LEU A 323 -4.07 -16.39 18.35
C LEU A 323 -3.44 -16.98 19.61
N GLN A 324 -2.52 -17.95 19.45
CA GLN A 324 -1.75 -18.48 20.57
C GLN A 324 -0.86 -17.42 21.23
N ALA A 325 -0.19 -16.58 20.45
CA ALA A 325 0.60 -15.47 20.98
C ALA A 325 -0.26 -14.52 21.83
N MET A 326 -1.43 -14.13 21.32
CA MET A 326 -2.40 -13.28 22.02
C MET A 326 -2.93 -13.93 23.31
N ASN A 327 -3.07 -15.28 23.36
CA ASN A 327 -3.56 -16.01 24.53
C ASN A 327 -2.46 -16.38 25.55
N THR A 328 -1.19 -16.13 25.24
CA THR A 328 -0.04 -16.59 26.08
C THR A 328 0.81 -15.45 26.62
N GLY A 329 0.18 -14.29 26.90
CA GLY A 329 0.82 -13.17 27.58
C GLY A 329 1.50 -12.14 26.68
N HIS A 330 1.17 -12.13 25.38
CA HIS A 330 1.59 -11.10 24.43
C HIS A 330 0.39 -10.20 24.09
N ASP A 331 -0.29 -9.70 25.16
CA ASP A 331 -1.42 -8.79 25.04
C ASP A 331 -1.07 -7.50 24.28
N GLY A 332 -2.03 -6.97 23.55
CA GLY A 332 -1.86 -5.78 22.73
C GLY A 332 -1.23 -6.07 21.36
N SER A 333 -1.28 -7.30 20.92
CA SER A 333 -0.91 -7.69 19.56
C SER A 333 -1.90 -7.15 18.55
N LEU A 334 -1.39 -6.70 17.39
CA LEU A 334 -2.19 -6.09 16.34
C LEU A 334 -2.01 -6.87 15.04
N THR A 335 -3.07 -6.98 14.24
CA THR A 335 -2.97 -7.61 12.91
C THR A 335 -4.03 -7.12 11.95
N THR A 336 -3.91 -7.49 10.67
CA THR A 336 -4.99 -7.30 9.69
C THR A 336 -5.45 -8.61 9.07
N ALA A 337 -6.69 -8.62 8.59
CA ALA A 337 -7.23 -9.71 7.77
C ALA A 337 -8.18 -9.15 6.70
N HIS A 338 -8.26 -9.83 5.55
CA HIS A 338 -9.28 -9.55 4.57
C HIS A 338 -10.62 -10.12 5.01
N ALA A 339 -11.68 -9.29 5.06
CA ALA A 339 -13.05 -9.72 5.32
C ALA A 339 -14.05 -8.66 4.82
N ASN A 340 -15.33 -9.03 4.69
CA ASN A 340 -16.39 -8.14 4.24
C ASN A 340 -17.22 -7.56 5.39
N SER A 341 -17.08 -8.10 6.60
CA SER A 341 -17.77 -7.64 7.81
C SER A 341 -17.01 -8.13 9.06
N PRO A 342 -17.29 -7.57 10.27
CA PRO A 342 -16.72 -8.09 11.51
C PRO A 342 -17.05 -9.57 11.77
N ARG A 343 -18.24 -10.02 11.44
CA ARG A 343 -18.63 -11.43 11.57
C ARG A 343 -17.92 -12.33 10.57
N ASP A 344 -17.69 -11.86 9.34
CA ASP A 344 -16.95 -12.60 8.32
C ASP A 344 -15.49 -12.83 8.73
N VAL A 345 -14.89 -11.89 9.49
CA VAL A 345 -13.54 -12.07 10.07
C VAL A 345 -13.45 -13.35 10.86
N LEU A 346 -14.43 -13.60 11.75
CA LEU A 346 -14.44 -14.78 12.62
C LEU A 346 -14.50 -16.07 11.79
N SER A 347 -15.38 -16.13 10.79
CA SER A 347 -15.50 -17.28 9.90
C SER A 347 -14.22 -17.53 9.09
N ARG A 348 -13.56 -16.43 8.65
CA ARG A 348 -12.27 -16.55 7.94
C ARG A 348 -11.15 -17.04 8.86
N LEU A 349 -11.10 -16.56 10.11
CA LEU A 349 -10.14 -17.05 11.09
C LEU A 349 -10.34 -18.53 11.37
N GLU A 350 -11.59 -19.00 11.53
CA GLU A 350 -11.89 -20.43 11.65
C GLU A 350 -11.29 -21.21 10.47
N THR A 351 -11.52 -20.74 9.25
CA THR A 351 -10.97 -21.36 8.03
C THR A 351 -9.44 -21.35 8.01
N MET A 352 -8.80 -20.22 8.35
CA MET A 352 -7.34 -20.08 8.39
C MET A 352 -6.72 -21.02 9.43
N VAL A 353 -7.35 -21.15 10.60
CA VAL A 353 -6.88 -22.08 11.64
C VAL A 353 -6.99 -23.53 11.16
N LEU A 354 -8.07 -23.91 10.48
CA LEU A 354 -8.19 -25.25 9.87
C LEU A 354 -7.11 -25.50 8.81
N MET A 355 -6.70 -24.48 8.05
CA MET A 355 -5.59 -24.58 7.09
C MET A 355 -4.22 -24.76 7.74
N SER A 356 -4.10 -24.60 9.07
CA SER A 356 -2.83 -24.82 9.78
C SER A 356 -2.39 -26.30 9.81
N GLY A 357 -3.28 -27.22 9.43
CA GLY A 357 -3.04 -28.66 9.39
C GLY A 357 -3.24 -29.38 10.72
N PHE A 358 -3.74 -28.68 11.76
CA PHE A 358 -4.13 -29.31 13.02
C PHE A 358 -5.60 -29.71 12.97
N ASP A 359 -5.89 -30.92 13.47
CA ASP A 359 -7.26 -31.44 13.64
C ASP A 359 -7.85 -30.88 14.93
N LEU A 360 -8.39 -29.65 14.85
CA LEU A 360 -9.02 -28.97 15.98
C LEU A 360 -10.53 -28.89 15.78
N PRO A 361 -11.33 -29.23 16.81
CA PRO A 361 -12.77 -29.00 16.77
C PRO A 361 -13.09 -27.52 16.57
N VAL A 362 -14.10 -27.20 15.75
CA VAL A 362 -14.49 -25.81 15.48
C VAL A 362 -14.85 -25.06 16.77
N THR A 363 -15.44 -25.73 17.75
CA THR A 363 -15.72 -25.14 19.07
C THR A 363 -14.46 -24.70 19.81
N ALA A 364 -13.38 -25.50 19.74
CA ALA A 364 -12.10 -25.13 20.33
C ALA A 364 -11.47 -23.94 19.61
N ILE A 365 -11.58 -23.90 18.27
CA ILE A 365 -11.11 -22.76 17.47
C ILE A 365 -11.85 -21.48 17.87
N ARG A 366 -13.18 -21.53 17.97
CA ARG A 366 -14.00 -20.39 18.40
C ARG A 366 -13.66 -19.91 19.81
N SER A 367 -13.45 -20.86 20.73
CA SER A 367 -12.99 -20.52 22.08
C SER A 367 -11.64 -19.81 22.08
N GLN A 368 -10.68 -20.25 21.26
CA GLN A 368 -9.40 -19.55 21.12
C GLN A 368 -9.54 -18.16 20.52
N ILE A 369 -10.40 -17.99 19.51
CA ILE A 369 -10.63 -16.67 18.89
C ILE A 369 -11.26 -15.72 19.90
N SER A 370 -12.31 -16.15 20.62
CA SER A 370 -13.04 -15.29 21.56
C SER A 370 -12.22 -14.92 22.80
N SER A 371 -11.23 -15.72 23.18
CA SER A 371 -10.31 -15.40 24.28
C SER A 371 -9.11 -14.55 23.81
N ALA A 372 -8.71 -14.67 22.55
CA ALA A 372 -7.54 -13.97 22.02
C ALA A 372 -7.85 -12.53 21.56
N LEU A 373 -8.97 -12.33 20.85
CA LEU A 373 -9.33 -11.04 20.26
C LEU A 373 -10.24 -10.24 21.18
N ASP A 374 -9.93 -8.95 21.35
CA ASP A 374 -10.77 -8.00 22.09
C ASP A 374 -11.60 -7.11 21.14
N LEU A 375 -10.99 -6.71 20.00
CA LEU A 375 -11.59 -5.68 19.14
C LEU A 375 -11.37 -5.96 17.66
N ILE A 376 -12.40 -5.80 16.86
CA ILE A 376 -12.34 -5.81 15.40
C ILE A 376 -12.67 -4.40 14.90
N ILE A 377 -11.78 -3.82 14.07
CA ILE A 377 -11.98 -2.57 13.38
C ILE A 377 -12.22 -2.90 11.91
N HIS A 378 -13.43 -2.69 11.42
CA HIS A 378 -13.76 -2.96 10.02
C HIS A 378 -13.74 -1.69 9.19
N GLN A 379 -12.98 -1.70 8.10
CA GLN A 379 -12.78 -0.54 7.23
C GLN A 379 -13.18 -0.85 5.79
N SER A 380 -14.00 0.02 5.21
CA SER A 380 -14.51 -0.11 3.85
C SER A 380 -14.04 1.04 2.97
N ARG A 381 -13.81 0.73 1.69
CA ARG A 381 -13.67 1.72 0.62
C ARG A 381 -15.05 2.01 0.06
N ILE A 382 -15.49 3.26 0.15
CA ILE A 382 -16.79 3.70 -0.34
C ILE A 382 -16.72 3.96 -1.85
N GLN A 383 -17.86 4.06 -2.52
CA GLN A 383 -17.96 4.25 -3.98
C GLN A 383 -17.28 5.52 -4.48
N ASP A 384 -17.23 6.58 -3.67
CA ASP A 384 -16.54 7.83 -3.97
C ASP A 384 -15.00 7.73 -3.84
N GLY A 385 -14.48 6.56 -3.48
CA GLY A 385 -13.07 6.29 -3.25
C GLY A 385 -12.60 6.63 -1.82
N SER A 386 -13.43 7.25 -0.99
CA SER A 386 -13.12 7.51 0.42
C SER A 386 -13.05 6.21 1.22
N ARG A 387 -12.32 6.24 2.33
CA ARG A 387 -12.17 5.11 3.24
C ARG A 387 -12.83 5.46 4.56
N LYS A 388 -13.65 4.55 5.09
CA LYS A 388 -14.39 4.75 6.35
C LYS A 388 -14.20 3.55 7.26
N ILE A 389 -13.93 3.79 8.55
CA ILE A 389 -14.11 2.76 9.57
C ILE A 389 -15.60 2.59 9.77
N THR A 390 -16.16 1.51 9.21
CA THR A 390 -17.60 1.28 9.22
C THR A 390 -18.09 0.64 10.50
N TYR A 391 -17.21 -0.12 11.18
CA TYR A 391 -17.51 -0.74 12.46
C TYR A 391 -16.29 -0.74 13.38
N ILE A 392 -16.53 -0.52 14.68
CA ILE A 392 -15.62 -0.90 15.75
C ILE A 392 -16.43 -1.85 16.64
N THR A 393 -16.03 -3.12 16.68
CA THR A 393 -16.82 -4.22 17.25
C THR A 393 -16.00 -4.93 18.32
N GLU A 394 -16.54 -5.02 19.53
CA GLU A 394 -16.00 -5.85 20.60
C GLU A 394 -16.26 -7.33 20.30
N VAL A 395 -15.25 -8.16 20.56
CA VAL A 395 -15.36 -9.61 20.56
C VAL A 395 -15.58 -10.05 22.00
N GLN A 396 -16.73 -10.65 22.26
CA GLN A 396 -17.10 -11.12 23.59
C GLN A 396 -16.95 -12.64 23.69
N GLN A 397 -17.17 -13.17 24.88
CA GLN A 397 -17.16 -14.60 25.14
C GLN A 397 -18.21 -15.33 24.29
N MET A 398 -18.06 -16.66 24.20
CA MET A 398 -19.01 -17.51 23.49
C MET A 398 -20.32 -17.65 24.27
N GLU A 399 -21.44 -17.57 23.54
CA GLU A 399 -22.74 -18.08 24.00
C GLU A 399 -23.08 -19.35 23.24
N GLY A 400 -23.01 -20.47 23.94
CA GLY A 400 -23.11 -21.79 23.30
C GLY A 400 -21.98 -22.01 22.30
N ASN A 401 -22.31 -22.11 21.01
CA ASN A 401 -21.35 -22.32 19.92
C ASN A 401 -21.07 -21.04 19.08
N VAL A 402 -21.52 -19.87 19.54
CA VAL A 402 -21.43 -18.62 18.77
C VAL A 402 -20.60 -17.61 19.55
N ILE A 403 -19.62 -16.99 18.88
CA ILE A 403 -18.88 -15.85 19.42
C ILE A 403 -19.79 -14.63 19.36
N VAL A 404 -19.98 -13.96 20.51
CA VAL A 404 -20.81 -12.77 20.60
C VAL A 404 -20.01 -11.56 20.11
N LEU A 405 -20.64 -10.72 19.31
CA LEU A 405 -20.08 -9.48 18.79
C LEU A 405 -20.95 -8.31 19.23
N GLN A 406 -20.33 -7.25 19.76
CA GLN A 406 -20.99 -6.02 20.16
C GLN A 406 -20.40 -4.83 19.41
N ASP A 407 -21.19 -4.21 18.53
CA ASP A 407 -20.74 -3.00 17.85
C ASP A 407 -20.76 -1.81 18.80
N LEU A 408 -19.60 -1.17 18.95
CA LEU A 408 -19.43 0.03 19.78
C LEU A 408 -19.60 1.30 18.94
N PHE A 409 -19.08 1.28 17.71
CA PHE A 409 -19.26 2.36 16.74
C PHE A 409 -19.70 1.81 15.40
N ARG A 410 -20.54 2.57 14.70
CA ARG A 410 -20.98 2.29 13.33
C ARG A 410 -20.92 3.55 12.48
N TYR A 411 -20.55 3.41 11.22
CA TYR A 411 -20.76 4.46 10.24
C TYR A 411 -22.13 4.29 9.61
N HIS A 412 -22.97 5.30 9.77
CA HIS A 412 -24.29 5.35 9.14
C HIS A 412 -24.21 6.22 7.90
N GLN A 413 -24.18 5.59 6.72
CA GLN A 413 -24.20 6.29 5.44
C GLN A 413 -25.63 6.74 5.13
N THR A 414 -25.81 8.04 4.89
CA THR A 414 -27.13 8.64 4.57
C THR A 414 -27.34 8.85 3.08
N GLY A 415 -26.26 8.86 2.27
CA GLY A 415 -26.33 9.06 0.82
C GLY A 415 -25.03 9.60 0.23
N PHE A 416 -25.18 10.32 -0.87
CA PHE A 416 -24.10 11.04 -1.55
C PHE A 416 -24.51 12.50 -1.76
N ASP A 417 -23.57 13.41 -1.74
CA ASP A 417 -23.79 14.82 -2.08
C ASP A 417 -23.88 15.03 -3.59
N GLU A 418 -24.13 16.28 -4.03
CA GLU A 418 -24.21 16.67 -5.46
C GLU A 418 -22.91 16.38 -6.23
N ASN A 419 -21.79 16.27 -5.55
CA ASN A 419 -20.48 15.96 -6.11
C ASN A 419 -20.15 14.45 -6.06
N GLY A 420 -21.10 13.62 -5.63
CA GLY A 420 -20.92 12.18 -5.49
C GLY A 420 -20.07 11.75 -4.28
N LYS A 421 -19.82 12.64 -3.31
CA LYS A 421 -19.11 12.29 -2.07
C LYS A 421 -20.08 11.66 -1.07
N SER A 422 -19.62 10.60 -0.40
CA SER A 422 -20.38 9.90 0.63
C SER A 422 -20.71 10.82 1.81
N GLN A 423 -22.00 10.90 2.15
CA GLN A 423 -22.50 11.56 3.35
C GLN A 423 -22.88 10.50 4.38
N GLY A 424 -22.60 10.80 5.65
CA GLY A 424 -22.91 9.91 6.76
C GLY A 424 -22.29 10.42 8.07
N SER A 425 -22.58 9.73 9.15
CA SER A 425 -22.10 10.04 10.49
C SER A 425 -21.57 8.80 11.19
N PHE A 426 -20.58 8.99 12.06
CA PHE A 426 -20.13 7.97 12.99
C PHE A 426 -21.00 8.03 14.25
N VAL A 427 -21.57 6.91 14.62
CA VAL A 427 -22.49 6.81 15.75
C VAL A 427 -21.91 5.87 16.79
N TYR A 428 -21.76 6.35 18.02
CA TYR A 428 -21.53 5.49 19.18
C TYR A 428 -22.84 4.84 19.60
N THR A 429 -22.84 3.52 19.84
CA THR A 429 -24.05 2.75 20.14
C THR A 429 -24.57 2.94 21.58
N GLY A 430 -23.77 3.53 22.45
CA GLY A 430 -24.09 3.70 23.87
C GLY A 430 -23.81 2.47 24.74
N LEU A 431 -23.29 1.40 24.13
CA LEU A 431 -22.97 0.15 24.84
C LEU A 431 -21.60 0.23 25.50
N GLN A 432 -21.51 -0.19 26.76
CA GLN A 432 -20.22 -0.26 27.47
C GLN A 432 -19.50 -1.56 27.12
N PRO A 433 -18.20 -1.49 26.73
CA PRO A 433 -17.43 -2.70 26.46
C PRO A 433 -17.06 -3.45 27.74
N GLN A 434 -17.06 -4.76 27.67
CA GLN A 434 -16.68 -5.65 28.79
C GLN A 434 -15.19 -5.52 29.13
N PHE A 435 -14.34 -5.22 28.13
CA PHE A 435 -12.90 -5.08 28.33
C PHE A 435 -12.46 -3.79 29.05
N LEU A 436 -13.39 -2.96 29.57
CA LEU A 436 -13.03 -1.79 30.39
C LEU A 436 -12.20 -2.14 31.64
N THR A 437 -12.28 -3.37 32.12
CA THR A 437 -11.41 -3.89 33.18
C THR A 437 -9.94 -3.87 32.80
N LYS A 438 -9.59 -4.14 31.51
CA LYS A 438 -8.22 -4.07 31.00
C LYS A 438 -7.67 -2.64 31.08
N PHE A 439 -8.49 -1.61 30.89
CA PHE A 439 -8.07 -0.20 31.03
C PHE A 439 -7.61 0.08 32.45
N LYS A 440 -8.36 -0.37 33.46
CA LYS A 440 -8.00 -0.20 34.89
C LYS A 440 -6.70 -0.94 35.23
N ILE A 441 -6.55 -2.19 34.74
CA ILE A 441 -5.35 -3.01 34.96
C ILE A 441 -4.09 -2.32 34.40
N HIS A 442 -4.20 -1.67 33.24
CA HIS A 442 -3.09 -0.97 32.58
C HIS A 442 -2.97 0.51 32.96
N GLY A 443 -3.78 1.01 33.89
CA GLY A 443 -3.75 2.41 34.34
C GLY A 443 -4.14 3.41 33.24
N VAL A 444 -4.99 3.00 32.31
CA VAL A 444 -5.47 3.82 31.20
C VAL A 444 -6.87 4.36 31.53
N ASP A 445 -7.03 5.66 31.44
CA ASP A 445 -8.35 6.27 31.59
C ASP A 445 -9.24 5.99 30.37
N ALA A 446 -10.43 5.50 30.60
CA ALA A 446 -11.44 5.40 29.55
C ALA A 446 -11.90 6.81 29.12
N PRO A 447 -12.18 7.04 27.82
CA PRO A 447 -12.68 8.35 27.38
C PRO A 447 -13.98 8.74 28.10
N LYS A 448 -13.93 9.80 28.90
CA LYS A 448 -15.04 10.23 29.78
C LYS A 448 -16.28 10.69 29.02
N ASP A 449 -16.06 11.18 27.82
CA ASP A 449 -17.09 11.63 26.87
C ASP A 449 -17.90 10.45 26.27
N LEU A 450 -17.35 9.23 26.30
CA LEU A 450 -18.02 8.03 25.83
C LEU A 450 -18.74 7.27 26.95
N PHE A 451 -18.04 7.01 28.03
CA PHE A 451 -18.52 6.04 29.03
C PHE A 451 -19.08 6.69 30.31
N GLY A 452 -19.07 8.05 30.41
CA GLY A 452 -19.42 8.75 31.62
C GLY A 452 -18.43 8.43 32.75
N ARG A 453 -18.81 8.72 34.00
CA ARG A 453 -18.08 8.18 35.16
C ARG A 453 -18.37 6.68 35.25
N VAL A 454 -17.34 5.86 35.04
CA VAL A 454 -17.42 4.44 35.42
C VAL A 454 -17.79 4.39 36.90
N PRO A 455 -18.89 3.75 37.30
CA PRO A 455 -19.22 3.65 38.70
C PRO A 455 -18.03 3.01 39.44
N GLU A 456 -17.60 3.65 40.54
CA GLU A 456 -16.74 3.00 41.54
C GLU A 456 -17.60 1.94 42.22
N GLY A 457 -17.70 0.76 41.57
CA GLY A 457 -18.44 -0.37 42.11
C GLY A 457 -17.43 -1.43 42.53
N ASP A 458 -17.57 -1.89 43.76
CA ASP A 458 -16.88 -2.98 44.39
C ASP A 458 -16.92 -4.20 43.42
N TRP A 459 -15.75 -4.55 42.87
CA TRP A 459 -15.56 -5.78 42.13
C TRP A 459 -14.97 -6.78 43.14
N GLU A 460 -15.83 -7.48 43.85
CA GLU A 460 -15.45 -8.71 44.52
C GLU A 460 -15.19 -9.81 43.44
N GLU A 461 -14.16 -10.61 43.67
CA GLU A 461 -13.50 -11.63 42.86
C GLU A 461 -14.39 -12.63 42.12
#